data_e6ed1d13ecdeb1b8266a873532adf3be
#
_entry.id   e6ed1d13ecdeb1b8266a873532adf3be
#
_cell.length_a   1.000
_cell.length_b   1.000
_cell.length_c   1.000
_cell.angle_alpha   90.00
_cell.angle_beta   90.00
_cell.angle_gamma   90.00
#
_symmetry.space_group_name_H-M   'P 1'
#
loop_
_entity.id
_entity.type
_entity.pdbx_description
1 polymer ?
#
loop_
_entity_poly.entity_id
_entity_poly.type
_entity_poly.pdbx_seq_one_letter_code
_entity_poly.pdbx_strand_id
1 'polypeptide(L)'
;MNRVAALVDSALRNAWVFEELPWNLQVDPERARFPEESFFAAGLRPFRAMNTSQRRAFVFRETCFHLSNLLVGERSGEQLVAQVLVLTARDQPWHREFLAVMAQEEAKHFLALQRYLSEKAGVLYPACRQLRSALSAVENCASPEVKLLVGQVVFEWTAASLVATLLTKSREPLLAAVLRVNLKDEARHLAYSQELREPLAQTLAGRVPREMEDLVFESVRASVAALFAEPVWGELGLPVRKMRQHALDRLERQGVLHRYRTLVPDQLERCGFPTARLRRRLGHGLVKGLIADA
;
A
#
# COMPACT_ATOMS: atom_id res chain seq x y z
N MET A 1 -2.10 -7.38 30.81
CA MET A 1 -3.19 -7.15 29.84
C MET A 1 -2.72 -7.68 28.49
N ASN A 2 -3.52 -8.47 27.80
CA ASN A 2 -3.17 -8.98 26.47
C ASN A 2 -3.07 -7.79 25.50
N ARG A 3 -1.95 -7.67 24.76
CA ARG A 3 -1.71 -6.54 23.85
C ARG A 3 -2.69 -6.50 22.69
N VAL A 4 -3.07 -7.68 22.16
CA VAL A 4 -4.05 -7.77 21.07
C VAL A 4 -5.44 -7.33 21.57
N ALA A 5 -5.84 -7.71 22.81
CA ALA A 5 -7.08 -7.21 23.42
C ALA A 5 -7.07 -5.67 23.53
N ALA A 6 -5.93 -5.07 23.87
CA ALA A 6 -5.82 -3.62 23.91
C ALA A 6 -5.96 -2.95 22.54
N LEU A 7 -5.53 -3.63 21.44
CA LEU A 7 -5.76 -3.15 20.08
C LEU A 7 -7.24 -3.21 19.71
N VAL A 8 -7.96 -4.30 20.07
CA VAL A 8 -9.41 -4.40 19.88
C VAL A 8 -10.13 -3.26 20.61
N ASP A 9 -9.84 -3.06 21.89
CA ASP A 9 -10.43 -1.98 22.67
C ASP A 9 -10.13 -0.59 22.07
N SER A 10 -8.91 -0.40 21.55
CA SER A 10 -8.52 0.84 20.88
C SER A 10 -9.32 1.06 19.60
N ALA A 11 -9.50 0.03 18.81
CA ALA A 11 -10.25 0.11 17.56
C ALA A 11 -11.73 0.46 17.81
N LEU A 12 -12.36 -0.22 18.78
CA LEU A 12 -13.75 0.05 19.13
C LEU A 12 -13.98 1.46 19.68
N ARG A 13 -13.07 1.97 20.54
CA ARG A 13 -13.16 3.34 21.07
C ARG A 13 -12.90 4.43 20.06
N ASN A 14 -12.12 4.16 19.03
CA ASN A 14 -11.72 5.12 18.00
C ASN A 14 -12.41 4.86 16.66
N ALA A 15 -13.42 4.01 16.64
CA ALA A 15 -14.19 3.73 15.44
C ALA A 15 -14.78 5.03 14.86
N TRP A 16 -14.56 5.24 13.57
CA TRP A 16 -15.11 6.39 12.85
C TRP A 16 -16.34 5.97 12.06
N VAL A 17 -17.21 6.96 11.81
CA VAL A 17 -18.45 6.78 11.08
C VAL A 17 -18.28 7.29 9.66
N PHE A 18 -18.59 6.47 8.67
CA PHE A 18 -18.41 6.77 7.25
C PHE A 18 -19.16 8.05 6.82
N GLU A 19 -20.38 8.23 7.32
CA GLU A 19 -21.25 9.37 7.00
C GLU A 19 -20.74 10.68 7.60
N GLU A 20 -19.91 10.64 8.64
CA GLU A 20 -19.35 11.84 9.29
C GLU A 20 -18.16 12.42 8.52
N LEU A 21 -17.62 11.71 7.52
CA LEU A 21 -16.65 12.30 6.62
C LEU A 21 -17.28 13.46 5.84
N PRO A 22 -16.54 14.54 5.54
CA PRO A 22 -17.11 15.77 4.98
C PRO A 22 -17.45 15.60 3.49
N TRP A 23 -18.35 14.67 3.17
CA TRP A 23 -18.79 14.33 1.81
C TRP A 23 -19.49 15.47 1.07
N ASN A 24 -19.93 16.52 1.78
CA ASN A 24 -20.48 17.74 1.19
C ASN A 24 -19.42 18.61 0.50
N LEU A 25 -18.13 18.40 0.78
CA LEU A 25 -17.06 19.12 0.11
C LEU A 25 -16.94 18.72 -1.37
N GLN A 26 -16.68 19.71 -2.21
CA GLN A 26 -16.45 19.51 -3.63
C GLN A 26 -14.95 19.33 -3.90
N VAL A 27 -14.64 18.41 -4.80
CA VAL A 27 -13.28 18.14 -5.28
C VAL A 27 -13.10 18.87 -6.60
N ASP A 28 -12.27 19.91 -6.61
CA ASP A 28 -11.96 20.71 -7.81
C ASP A 28 -10.68 20.19 -8.47
N PRO A 29 -10.75 19.60 -9.69
CA PRO A 29 -9.58 19.12 -10.43
C PRO A 29 -8.53 20.19 -10.73
N GLU A 30 -8.93 21.45 -10.85
CA GLU A 30 -8.05 22.58 -11.17
C GLU A 30 -7.29 23.11 -9.93
N ARG A 31 -7.65 22.70 -8.72
CA ARG A 31 -6.92 23.09 -7.51
C ARG A 31 -5.73 22.15 -7.31
N ALA A 32 -4.57 22.72 -7.00
CA ALA A 32 -3.39 21.94 -6.62
C ALA A 32 -3.66 21.19 -5.29
N ARG A 33 -3.62 19.84 -5.33
CA ARG A 33 -3.82 18.98 -4.15
C ARG A 33 -2.54 18.68 -3.42
N PHE A 34 -1.45 18.67 -4.17
CA PHE A 34 -0.11 18.34 -3.69
C PHE A 34 0.90 19.32 -4.28
N PRO A 35 2.04 19.53 -3.62
CA PRO A 35 3.18 20.20 -4.22
C PRO A 35 3.65 19.45 -5.48
N GLU A 36 3.87 20.15 -6.58
CA GLU A 36 4.29 19.55 -7.87
C GLU A 36 5.57 18.70 -7.72
N GLU A 37 6.50 19.14 -6.87
CA GLU A 37 7.74 18.44 -6.57
C GLU A 37 7.54 17.09 -5.86
N SER A 38 6.33 16.76 -5.42
CA SER A 38 6.02 15.45 -4.86
C SER A 38 5.97 14.34 -5.92
N PHE A 39 5.79 14.69 -7.18
CA PHE A 39 5.61 13.75 -8.30
C PHE A 39 6.90 13.50 -9.06
N PHE A 40 7.06 12.29 -9.60
CA PHE A 40 8.29 11.89 -10.28
C PHE A 40 8.58 12.70 -11.55
N ALA A 41 7.53 13.16 -12.23
CA ALA A 41 7.67 14.00 -13.43
C ALA A 41 8.26 15.38 -13.15
N ALA A 42 8.17 15.88 -11.91
CA ALA A 42 8.66 17.19 -11.55
C ALA A 42 10.16 17.33 -11.91
N GLY A 43 10.49 18.39 -12.63
CA GLY A 43 11.85 18.63 -13.09
C GLY A 43 12.20 18.04 -14.46
N LEU A 44 11.42 17.15 -15.04
CA LEU A 44 11.59 16.70 -16.42
C LEU A 44 11.19 17.77 -17.42
N ARG A 45 11.91 17.82 -18.57
CA ARG A 45 11.63 18.80 -19.63
C ARG A 45 10.18 18.78 -20.11
N PRO A 46 9.54 17.60 -20.36
CA PRO A 46 8.12 17.55 -20.75
C PRO A 46 7.20 18.19 -19.71
N PHE A 47 7.41 17.92 -18.42
CA PHE A 47 6.61 18.50 -17.33
C PHE A 47 6.82 20.02 -17.23
N ARG A 48 8.07 20.50 -17.36
CA ARG A 48 8.37 21.93 -17.32
C ARG A 48 7.75 22.70 -18.49
N ALA A 49 7.55 22.04 -19.63
CA ALA A 49 6.90 22.64 -20.80
C ALA A 49 5.37 22.77 -20.66
N MET A 50 4.76 22.10 -19.68
CA MET A 50 3.34 22.19 -19.40
C MET A 50 2.99 23.57 -18.81
N ASN A 51 1.84 24.11 -19.20
CA ASN A 51 1.24 25.25 -18.52
C ASN A 51 0.68 24.86 -17.14
N THR A 52 0.23 25.83 -16.36
CA THR A 52 -0.26 25.60 -15.00
C THR A 52 -1.46 24.65 -14.93
N SER A 53 -2.44 24.78 -15.84
CA SER A 53 -3.61 23.87 -15.88
C SER A 53 -3.18 22.43 -16.22
N GLN A 54 -2.31 22.25 -17.19
CA GLN A 54 -1.77 20.93 -17.54
C GLN A 54 -1.02 20.27 -16.37
N ARG A 55 -0.21 21.02 -15.62
CA ARG A 55 0.49 20.51 -14.44
C ARG A 55 -0.50 20.13 -13.32
N ARG A 56 -1.55 20.91 -13.09
CA ARG A 56 -2.61 20.59 -12.13
C ARG A 56 -3.37 19.33 -12.53
N ALA A 57 -3.75 19.22 -13.80
CA ALA A 57 -4.38 18.01 -14.33
C ALA A 57 -3.49 16.77 -14.18
N PHE A 58 -2.18 16.91 -14.42
CA PHE A 58 -1.19 15.85 -14.17
C PHE A 58 -1.19 15.42 -12.71
N VAL A 59 -1.01 16.36 -11.79
CA VAL A 59 -0.98 16.10 -10.33
C VAL A 59 -2.26 15.41 -9.86
N PHE A 60 -3.41 15.86 -10.37
CA PHE A 60 -4.71 15.27 -10.06
C PHE A 60 -4.81 13.82 -10.52
N ARG A 61 -4.49 13.54 -11.79
CA ARG A 61 -4.58 12.21 -12.37
C ARG A 61 -3.60 11.22 -11.72
N GLU A 62 -2.35 11.63 -11.49
CA GLU A 62 -1.36 10.79 -10.82
C GLU A 62 -1.78 10.49 -9.36
N THR A 63 -2.39 11.45 -8.66
CA THR A 63 -3.01 11.22 -7.35
C THR A 63 -4.11 10.17 -7.43
N CYS A 64 -5.06 10.31 -8.38
CA CYS A 64 -6.15 9.34 -8.56
C CYS A 64 -5.63 7.94 -8.91
N PHE A 65 -4.54 7.85 -9.68
CA PHE A 65 -3.88 6.56 -9.94
C PHE A 65 -3.33 5.91 -8.68
N HIS A 66 -2.62 6.65 -7.83
CA HIS A 66 -2.10 6.12 -6.56
C HIS A 66 -3.22 5.69 -5.62
N LEU A 67 -4.28 6.48 -5.51
CA LEU A 67 -5.47 6.13 -4.72
C LEU A 67 -6.21 4.92 -5.31
N SER A 68 -6.21 4.72 -6.63
CA SER A 68 -6.80 3.54 -7.27
C SER A 68 -6.00 2.26 -6.96
N ASN A 69 -4.66 2.36 -6.88
CA ASN A 69 -3.84 1.25 -6.42
C ASN A 69 -4.11 0.94 -4.93
N LEU A 70 -4.23 1.97 -4.09
CA LEU A 70 -4.58 1.81 -2.67
C LEU A 70 -5.95 1.14 -2.53
N LEU A 71 -6.97 1.62 -3.27
CA LEU A 71 -8.33 1.04 -3.28
C LEU A 71 -8.33 -0.48 -3.54
N VAL A 72 -7.52 -0.94 -4.50
CA VAL A 72 -7.41 -2.38 -4.79
C VAL A 72 -6.66 -3.10 -3.68
N GLY A 73 -5.68 -2.44 -3.05
CA GLY A 73 -4.99 -2.94 -1.84
C GLY A 73 -5.96 -3.16 -0.68
N GLU A 74 -6.81 -2.18 -0.35
CA GLU A 74 -7.82 -2.27 0.72
C GLU A 74 -8.81 -3.42 0.48
N ARG A 75 -9.29 -3.58 -0.77
CA ARG A 75 -10.16 -4.72 -1.11
C ARG A 75 -9.46 -6.06 -0.91
N SER A 76 -8.20 -6.15 -1.28
CA SER A 76 -7.40 -7.35 -1.08
C SER A 76 -7.10 -7.58 0.41
N GLY A 77 -6.81 -6.51 1.17
CA GLY A 77 -6.64 -6.54 2.62
C GLY A 77 -7.86 -7.13 3.32
N GLU A 78 -9.06 -6.60 3.03
CA GLU A 78 -10.34 -7.14 3.54
C GLU A 78 -10.46 -8.65 3.29
N GLN A 79 -10.21 -9.09 2.06
CA GLN A 79 -10.31 -10.51 1.68
C GLN A 79 -9.28 -11.38 2.39
N LEU A 80 -8.02 -10.94 2.46
CA LEU A 80 -6.95 -11.67 3.13
C LEU A 80 -7.22 -11.82 4.63
N VAL A 81 -7.63 -10.74 5.28
CA VAL A 81 -7.96 -10.73 6.72
C VAL A 81 -9.15 -11.65 7.00
N ALA A 82 -10.21 -11.61 6.18
CA ALA A 82 -11.36 -12.50 6.31
C ALA A 82 -10.97 -13.98 6.13
N GLN A 83 -10.12 -14.31 5.17
CA GLN A 83 -9.61 -15.67 4.96
C GLN A 83 -8.79 -16.15 6.17
N VAL A 84 -7.90 -15.31 6.70
CA VAL A 84 -7.10 -15.64 7.89
C VAL A 84 -7.98 -15.78 9.12
N LEU A 85 -8.98 -14.93 9.30
CA LEU A 85 -9.96 -15.03 10.41
C LEU A 85 -10.64 -16.39 10.45
N VAL A 86 -11.07 -16.91 9.30
CA VAL A 86 -11.71 -18.23 9.20
C VAL A 86 -10.73 -19.34 9.59
N LEU A 87 -9.44 -19.22 9.23
CA LEU A 87 -8.41 -20.21 9.49
C LEU A 87 -7.79 -20.11 10.90
N THR A 88 -7.99 -18.98 11.60
CA THR A 88 -7.43 -18.78 12.95
C THR A 88 -8.13 -19.69 13.97
N ALA A 89 -7.33 -20.38 14.77
CA ALA A 89 -7.81 -21.32 15.75
C ALA A 89 -8.75 -20.69 16.80
N ARG A 90 -9.75 -21.45 17.26
CA ARG A 90 -10.77 -20.95 18.22
C ARG A 90 -10.21 -20.65 19.61
N ASP A 91 -9.09 -21.20 19.97
CA ASP A 91 -8.36 -20.95 21.21
C ASP A 91 -7.53 -19.68 21.21
N GLN A 92 -7.57 -18.91 20.12
CA GLN A 92 -6.95 -17.59 19.97
C GLN A 92 -7.99 -16.46 19.85
N PRO A 93 -8.84 -16.23 20.87
CA PRO A 93 -10.01 -15.36 20.74
C PRO A 93 -9.64 -13.92 20.40
N TRP A 94 -8.59 -13.37 21.03
CA TRP A 94 -8.18 -11.98 20.80
C TRP A 94 -7.65 -11.73 19.38
N HIS A 95 -6.94 -12.71 18.79
CA HIS A 95 -6.51 -12.62 17.40
C HIS A 95 -7.72 -12.64 16.46
N ARG A 96 -8.70 -13.51 16.72
CA ARG A 96 -9.93 -13.58 15.93
C ARG A 96 -10.75 -12.28 16.02
N GLU A 97 -10.88 -11.72 17.21
CA GLU A 97 -11.60 -10.45 17.41
C GLU A 97 -10.90 -9.30 16.70
N PHE A 98 -9.57 -9.21 16.80
CA PHE A 98 -8.83 -8.18 16.09
C PHE A 98 -8.93 -8.30 14.57
N LEU A 99 -8.81 -9.52 14.03
CA LEU A 99 -8.97 -9.77 12.60
C LEU A 99 -10.39 -9.41 12.11
N ALA A 100 -11.43 -9.65 12.91
CA ALA A 100 -12.78 -9.26 12.57
C ALA A 100 -12.95 -7.73 12.52
N VAL A 101 -12.39 -7.02 13.49
CA VAL A 101 -12.36 -5.55 13.51
C VAL A 101 -11.56 -5.00 12.33
N MET A 102 -10.39 -5.58 12.08
CA MET A 102 -9.53 -5.18 10.95
C MET A 102 -10.26 -5.36 9.61
N ALA A 103 -10.94 -6.49 9.38
CA ALA A 103 -11.73 -6.68 8.15
C ALA A 103 -12.82 -5.61 7.99
N GLN A 104 -13.43 -5.15 9.07
CA GLN A 104 -14.40 -4.05 9.05
C GLN A 104 -13.72 -2.72 8.72
N GLU A 105 -12.54 -2.45 9.25
CA GLU A 105 -11.77 -1.24 8.98
C GLU A 105 -11.34 -1.19 7.51
N GLU A 106 -10.80 -2.29 6.95
CA GLU A 106 -10.46 -2.42 5.53
C GLU A 106 -11.65 -2.18 4.60
N ALA A 107 -12.83 -2.74 4.94
CA ALA A 107 -14.05 -2.50 4.18
C ALA A 107 -14.44 -1.00 4.18
N LYS A 108 -14.28 -0.30 5.30
CA LYS A 108 -14.55 1.15 5.38
C LYS A 108 -13.52 1.97 4.59
N HIS A 109 -12.24 1.59 4.62
CA HIS A 109 -11.19 2.20 3.81
C HIS A 109 -11.52 2.08 2.33
N PHE A 110 -11.84 0.87 1.89
CA PHE A 110 -12.28 0.61 0.52
C PHE A 110 -13.46 1.50 0.11
N LEU A 111 -14.53 1.53 0.89
CA LEU A 111 -15.73 2.31 0.60
C LEU A 111 -15.43 3.82 0.53
N ALA A 112 -14.58 4.33 1.43
CA ALA A 112 -14.23 5.75 1.45
C ALA A 112 -13.38 6.14 0.23
N LEU A 113 -12.40 5.33 -0.14
CA LEU A 113 -11.60 5.56 -1.36
C LEU A 113 -12.44 5.39 -2.63
N GLN A 114 -13.33 4.38 -2.67
CA GLN A 114 -14.25 4.17 -3.78
C GLN A 114 -15.13 5.39 -4.00
N ARG A 115 -15.77 5.89 -2.94
CA ARG A 115 -16.62 7.08 -3.01
C ARG A 115 -15.85 8.32 -3.42
N TYR A 116 -14.66 8.52 -2.83
CA TYR A 116 -13.80 9.63 -3.21
C TYR A 116 -13.45 9.60 -4.70
N LEU A 117 -13.00 8.47 -5.22
CA LEU A 117 -12.57 8.34 -6.61
C LEU A 117 -13.74 8.41 -7.60
N SER A 118 -14.84 7.68 -7.34
CA SER A 118 -15.94 7.57 -8.30
C SER A 118 -16.90 8.76 -8.28
N GLU A 119 -17.26 9.27 -7.08
CA GLU A 119 -18.28 10.31 -6.95
C GLU A 119 -17.70 11.72 -6.84
N LYS A 120 -16.52 11.86 -6.21
CA LYS A 120 -15.94 13.17 -5.92
C LYS A 120 -14.86 13.59 -6.91
N ALA A 121 -13.95 12.69 -7.23
CA ALA A 121 -12.89 12.94 -8.20
C ALA A 121 -13.34 12.66 -9.65
N GLY A 122 -14.28 11.73 -9.84
CA GLY A 122 -14.75 11.31 -11.16
C GLY A 122 -13.69 10.59 -11.99
N VAL A 123 -12.62 10.08 -11.35
CA VAL A 123 -11.48 9.44 -12.03
C VAL A 123 -11.07 8.20 -11.27
N LEU A 124 -11.12 7.05 -11.92
CA LEU A 124 -10.67 5.76 -11.41
C LEU A 124 -9.77 5.10 -12.45
N TYR A 125 -8.58 4.72 -12.05
CA TYR A 125 -7.64 3.98 -12.90
C TYR A 125 -7.67 2.48 -12.61
N PRO A 126 -7.40 1.62 -13.63
CA PRO A 126 -7.07 0.24 -13.35
C PRO A 126 -5.77 0.19 -12.54
N ALA A 127 -5.76 -0.60 -11.47
CA ALA A 127 -4.56 -0.76 -10.67
C ALA A 127 -3.41 -1.36 -11.48
N CYS A 128 -2.18 -1.05 -11.07
CA CYS A 128 -0.95 -1.59 -11.63
C CYS A 128 -1.04 -3.12 -11.79
N ARG A 129 -0.71 -3.64 -12.98
CA ARG A 129 -0.79 -5.07 -13.30
C ARG A 129 0.01 -5.92 -12.32
N GLN A 130 1.24 -5.51 -11.99
CA GLN A 130 2.11 -6.23 -11.08
C GLN A 130 1.50 -6.29 -9.68
N LEU A 131 0.89 -5.19 -9.20
CA LEU A 131 0.20 -5.16 -7.91
C LEU A 131 -0.97 -6.16 -7.89
N ARG A 132 -1.85 -6.11 -8.89
CA ARG A 132 -2.98 -7.05 -8.98
C ARG A 132 -2.53 -8.51 -9.02
N SER A 133 -1.47 -8.82 -9.78
CA SER A 133 -0.93 -10.18 -9.86
C SER A 133 -0.35 -10.65 -8.53
N ALA A 134 0.36 -9.78 -7.81
CA ALA A 134 0.93 -10.13 -6.50
C ALA A 134 -0.16 -10.32 -5.44
N LEU A 135 -1.14 -9.42 -5.37
CA LEU A 135 -2.29 -9.53 -4.46
C LEU A 135 -3.05 -10.83 -4.71
N SER A 136 -3.39 -11.12 -5.98
CA SER A 136 -4.08 -12.36 -6.35
C SER A 136 -3.27 -13.61 -6.00
N ALA A 137 -1.94 -13.59 -6.15
CA ALA A 137 -1.10 -14.71 -5.75
C ALA A 137 -1.12 -14.96 -4.24
N VAL A 138 -1.14 -13.91 -3.43
CA VAL A 138 -1.25 -14.01 -1.97
C VAL A 138 -2.66 -14.48 -1.57
N GLU A 139 -3.72 -13.94 -2.17
CA GLU A 139 -5.11 -14.36 -1.93
C GLU A 139 -5.34 -15.85 -2.22
N ASN A 140 -4.71 -16.38 -3.26
CA ASN A 140 -4.81 -17.79 -3.64
C ASN A 140 -3.80 -18.71 -2.93
N CYS A 141 -2.91 -18.17 -2.10
CA CYS A 141 -1.99 -18.98 -1.30
C CYS A 141 -2.77 -19.76 -0.23
N ALA A 142 -2.47 -21.04 -0.07
CA ALA A 142 -3.15 -21.87 0.93
C ALA A 142 -2.68 -21.61 2.37
N SER A 143 -1.47 -21.08 2.57
CA SER A 143 -0.89 -20.86 3.91
C SER A 143 -1.39 -19.56 4.54
N PRO A 144 -2.05 -19.63 5.72
CA PRO A 144 -2.45 -18.44 6.47
C PRO A 144 -1.23 -17.64 6.95
N GLU A 145 -0.11 -18.31 7.25
CA GLU A 145 1.13 -17.65 7.70
C GLU A 145 1.71 -16.77 6.58
N VAL A 146 1.65 -17.25 5.33
CA VAL A 146 2.07 -16.47 4.15
C VAL A 146 1.17 -15.25 3.97
N LYS A 147 -0.14 -15.43 4.09
CA LYS A 147 -1.10 -14.34 3.98
C LYS A 147 -0.83 -13.26 5.03
N LEU A 148 -0.64 -13.67 6.30
CA LEU A 148 -0.27 -12.76 7.38
C LEU A 148 1.09 -12.10 7.12
N LEU A 149 2.11 -12.87 6.75
CA LEU A 149 3.45 -12.35 6.54
C LEU A 149 3.48 -11.31 5.40
N VAL A 150 2.93 -11.65 4.25
CA VAL A 150 2.95 -10.76 3.07
C VAL A 150 1.93 -9.62 3.24
N GLY A 151 0.72 -9.91 3.68
CA GLY A 151 -0.30 -8.91 3.96
C GLY A 151 0.20 -7.89 4.97
N GLN A 152 0.49 -8.35 6.20
CA GLN A 152 0.78 -7.47 7.32
C GLN A 152 2.19 -6.85 7.31
N VAL A 153 3.21 -7.54 6.75
CA VAL A 153 4.58 -7.01 6.78
C VAL A 153 4.95 -6.27 5.51
N VAL A 154 4.45 -6.69 4.34
CA VAL A 154 4.81 -6.05 3.06
C VAL A 154 3.73 -5.04 2.65
N PHE A 155 2.48 -5.47 2.50
CA PHE A 155 1.43 -4.61 1.95
C PHE A 155 0.95 -3.56 2.94
N GLU A 156 0.66 -3.90 4.20
CA GLU A 156 0.27 -2.94 5.24
C GLU A 156 1.33 -1.86 5.46
N TRP A 157 2.59 -2.26 5.58
CA TRP A 157 3.68 -1.27 5.72
C TRP A 157 3.76 -0.34 4.51
N THR A 158 3.54 -0.86 3.31
CA THR A 158 3.56 -0.06 2.07
C THR A 158 2.35 0.87 2.01
N ALA A 159 1.14 0.38 2.30
CA ALA A 159 -0.09 1.14 2.33
C ALA A 159 -0.02 2.28 3.35
N ALA A 160 0.30 1.97 4.61
CA ALA A 160 0.45 2.97 5.67
C ALA A 160 1.50 4.05 5.32
N SER A 161 2.64 3.66 4.70
CA SER A 161 3.68 4.60 4.26
C SER A 161 3.18 5.52 3.14
N LEU A 162 2.39 5.00 2.21
CA LEU A 162 1.77 5.78 1.14
C LEU A 162 0.71 6.74 1.70
N VAL A 163 -0.21 6.25 2.53
CA VAL A 163 -1.27 7.05 3.19
C VAL A 163 -0.65 8.19 4.01
N ALA A 164 0.38 7.91 4.82
CA ALA A 164 1.09 8.92 5.61
C ALA A 164 1.75 9.97 4.71
N THR A 165 2.39 9.55 3.61
CA THR A 165 3.02 10.45 2.64
C THR A 165 1.99 11.35 1.96
N LEU A 166 0.88 10.78 1.50
CA LEU A 166 -0.21 11.52 0.87
C LEU A 166 -0.86 12.49 1.85
N LEU A 167 -1.17 12.06 3.07
CA LEU A 167 -1.77 12.91 4.11
C LEU A 167 -0.88 14.09 4.45
N THR A 168 0.42 13.87 4.65
CA THR A 168 1.38 14.93 5.02
C THR A 168 1.47 16.02 3.94
N LYS A 169 1.27 15.67 2.68
CA LYS A 169 1.41 16.57 1.53
C LYS A 169 0.07 17.07 0.99
N SER A 170 -1.06 16.48 1.40
CA SER A 170 -2.38 16.82 0.87
C SER A 170 -2.79 18.24 1.24
N ARG A 171 -3.29 18.98 0.25
CA ARG A 171 -3.91 20.30 0.40
C ARG A 171 -5.44 20.26 0.16
N GLU A 172 -5.97 19.07 -0.10
CA GLU A 172 -7.39 18.87 -0.38
C GLU A 172 -8.09 18.35 0.89
N PRO A 173 -9.09 19.10 1.43
CA PRO A 173 -9.65 18.80 2.76
C PRO A 173 -10.36 17.47 2.85
N LEU A 174 -11.16 17.07 1.82
CA LEU A 174 -11.88 15.80 1.83
C LEU A 174 -10.91 14.61 1.79
N LEU A 175 -9.92 14.65 0.88
CA LEU A 175 -8.89 13.62 0.81
C LEU A 175 -8.10 13.51 2.12
N ALA A 176 -7.73 14.66 2.70
CA ALA A 176 -7.03 14.68 3.98
C ALA A 176 -7.88 14.08 5.12
N ALA A 177 -9.20 14.27 5.10
CA ALA A 177 -10.10 13.64 6.08
C ALA A 177 -10.15 12.11 5.91
N VAL A 178 -10.32 11.63 4.66
CA VAL A 178 -10.31 10.20 4.33
C VAL A 178 -8.98 9.56 4.74
N LEU A 179 -7.86 10.12 4.31
CA LEU A 179 -6.53 9.56 4.61
C LEU A 179 -6.21 9.58 6.12
N ARG A 180 -6.75 10.55 6.87
CA ARG A 180 -6.50 10.66 8.33
C ARG A 180 -7.17 9.53 9.10
N VAL A 181 -8.40 9.16 8.75
CA VAL A 181 -9.08 8.04 9.41
C VAL A 181 -8.41 6.71 9.05
N ASN A 182 -8.07 6.50 7.76
CA ASN A 182 -7.29 5.33 7.35
C ASN A 182 -5.99 5.22 8.16
N LEU A 183 -5.18 6.29 8.21
CA LEU A 183 -3.88 6.24 8.90
C LEU A 183 -3.99 5.89 10.38
N LYS A 184 -5.08 6.25 11.05
CA LYS A 184 -5.31 5.87 12.46
C LYS A 184 -5.53 4.37 12.60
N ASP A 185 -6.27 3.76 11.67
CA ASP A 185 -6.53 2.33 11.65
C ASP A 185 -5.24 1.58 11.27
N GLU A 186 -4.52 2.03 10.22
CA GLU A 186 -3.22 1.49 9.80
C GLU A 186 -2.20 1.43 10.93
N ALA A 187 -2.19 2.40 11.83
CA ALA A 187 -1.30 2.39 12.99
C ALA A 187 -1.58 1.18 13.93
N ARG A 188 -2.84 0.74 14.04
CA ARG A 188 -3.23 -0.46 14.79
C ARG A 188 -2.88 -1.74 14.04
N HIS A 189 -3.10 -1.77 12.72
CA HIS A 189 -2.71 -2.88 11.86
C HIS A 189 -1.19 -3.14 11.94
N LEU A 190 -0.39 -2.07 11.85
CA LEU A 190 1.06 -2.16 12.04
C LEU A 190 1.47 -2.59 13.47
N ALA A 191 0.74 -2.17 14.50
CA ALA A 191 0.98 -2.65 15.86
C ALA A 191 0.62 -4.14 15.99
N TYR A 192 -0.46 -4.60 15.36
CA TYR A 192 -0.82 -6.02 15.31
C TYR A 192 0.24 -6.87 14.60
N SER A 193 0.82 -6.39 13.52
CA SER A 193 1.91 -7.10 12.83
C SER A 193 3.11 -7.37 13.74
N GLN A 194 3.31 -6.58 14.79
CA GLN A 194 4.36 -6.81 15.78
C GLN A 194 4.01 -7.94 16.74
N GLU A 195 2.73 -8.10 17.08
CA GLU A 195 2.25 -9.21 17.92
C GLU A 195 2.25 -10.55 17.18
N LEU A 196 2.28 -10.54 15.85
CA LEU A 196 2.39 -11.74 15.02
C LEU A 196 3.84 -12.27 14.91
N ARG A 197 4.85 -11.53 15.31
CA ARG A 197 6.27 -11.92 15.09
C ARG A 197 6.62 -13.24 15.74
N GLU A 198 6.32 -13.40 17.01
CA GLU A 198 6.67 -14.61 17.75
C GLU A 198 5.86 -15.84 17.27
N PRO A 199 4.53 -15.77 17.11
CA PRO A 199 3.76 -16.87 16.54
C PRO A 199 4.24 -17.30 15.15
N LEU A 200 4.51 -16.32 14.27
CA LEU A 200 5.03 -16.61 12.93
C LEU A 200 6.42 -17.22 12.96
N ALA A 201 7.32 -16.72 13.82
CA ALA A 201 8.66 -17.27 13.97
C ALA A 201 8.65 -18.73 14.42
N GLN A 202 7.75 -19.09 15.35
CA GLN A 202 7.58 -20.48 15.81
C GLN A 202 7.06 -21.39 14.68
N THR A 203 6.10 -20.89 13.88
CA THR A 203 5.51 -21.67 12.78
C THR A 203 6.45 -21.80 11.57
N LEU A 204 7.17 -20.72 11.23
CA LEU A 204 8.06 -20.67 10.06
C LEU A 204 9.44 -21.26 10.29
N ALA A 205 9.81 -21.60 11.53
CA ALA A 205 11.14 -22.10 11.89
C ALA A 205 11.62 -23.24 10.98
N GLY A 206 12.56 -22.94 10.07
CA GLY A 206 13.16 -23.88 9.14
C GLY A 206 12.24 -24.44 8.03
N ARG A 207 11.04 -23.88 7.84
CA ARG A 207 10.00 -24.41 6.94
C ARG A 207 9.55 -23.44 5.85
N VAL A 208 10.39 -22.52 5.42
CA VAL A 208 10.03 -21.56 4.38
C VAL A 208 10.36 -22.12 2.98
N PRO A 209 9.36 -22.50 2.18
CA PRO A 209 9.57 -22.96 0.81
C PRO A 209 10.11 -21.82 -0.08
N ARG A 210 10.78 -22.21 -1.17
CA ARG A 210 11.30 -21.21 -2.15
C ARG A 210 10.19 -20.38 -2.77
N GLU A 211 9.03 -20.98 -3.01
CA GLU A 211 7.86 -20.33 -3.59
C GLU A 211 7.37 -19.17 -2.71
N MET A 212 7.49 -19.31 -1.38
CA MET A 212 7.15 -18.24 -0.45
C MET A 212 8.14 -17.06 -0.55
N GLU A 213 9.45 -17.35 -0.66
CA GLU A 213 10.45 -16.30 -0.88
C GLU A 213 10.22 -15.57 -2.22
N ASP A 214 9.82 -16.31 -3.27
CA ASP A 214 9.51 -15.75 -4.57
C ASP A 214 8.27 -14.84 -4.48
N LEU A 215 7.22 -15.28 -3.77
CA LEU A 215 6.02 -14.48 -3.54
C LEU A 215 6.32 -13.18 -2.79
N VAL A 216 7.13 -13.25 -1.73
CA VAL A 216 7.58 -12.05 -0.98
C VAL A 216 8.35 -11.10 -1.89
N PHE A 217 9.30 -11.61 -2.67
CA PHE A 217 10.07 -10.78 -3.61
C PHE A 217 9.17 -10.09 -4.64
N GLU A 218 8.23 -10.84 -5.25
CA GLU A 218 7.28 -10.29 -6.22
C GLU A 218 6.33 -9.27 -5.59
N SER A 219 5.92 -9.46 -4.33
CA SER A 219 5.09 -8.51 -3.60
C SER A 219 5.83 -7.19 -3.35
N VAL A 220 7.11 -7.25 -2.96
CA VAL A 220 7.95 -6.05 -2.81
C VAL A 220 8.13 -5.34 -4.16
N ARG A 221 8.42 -6.10 -5.23
CA ARG A 221 8.55 -5.56 -6.59
C ARG A 221 7.25 -4.88 -7.06
N ALA A 222 6.12 -5.52 -6.81
CA ALA A 222 4.80 -5.00 -7.16
C ALA A 222 4.47 -3.70 -6.40
N SER A 223 4.81 -3.62 -5.11
CA SER A 223 4.64 -2.40 -4.30
C SER A 223 5.44 -1.23 -4.87
N VAL A 224 6.66 -1.47 -5.35
CA VAL A 224 7.45 -0.41 -6.02
C VAL A 224 6.89 -0.09 -7.41
N ALA A 225 6.46 -1.09 -8.19
CA ALA A 225 5.85 -0.87 -9.50
C ALA A 225 4.56 -0.02 -9.42
N ALA A 226 3.78 -0.17 -8.36
CA ALA A 226 2.57 0.60 -8.11
C ALA A 226 2.82 2.12 -7.90
N LEU A 227 4.08 2.52 -7.70
CA LEU A 227 4.46 3.93 -7.65
C LEU A 227 4.61 4.58 -9.03
N PHE A 228 4.56 3.80 -10.12
CA PHE A 228 4.73 4.31 -11.49
C PHE A 228 3.37 4.54 -12.14
N ALA A 229 2.97 5.80 -12.25
CA ALA A 229 1.70 6.21 -12.85
C ALA A 229 1.73 6.16 -14.40
N GLU A 230 2.17 5.04 -14.96
CA GLU A 230 2.39 4.87 -16.42
C GLU A 230 1.16 5.14 -17.27
N PRO A 231 -0.06 4.71 -16.89
CA PRO A 231 -1.25 5.07 -17.64
C PRO A 231 -1.43 6.59 -17.74
N VAL A 232 -1.21 7.30 -16.64
CA VAL A 232 -1.30 8.78 -16.60
C VAL A 232 -0.23 9.42 -17.48
N TRP A 233 0.99 8.90 -17.44
CA TRP A 233 2.09 9.42 -18.26
C TRP A 233 1.81 9.22 -19.74
N GLY A 234 1.27 8.06 -20.13
CA GLY A 234 0.87 7.76 -21.51
C GLY A 234 -0.27 8.65 -22.01
N GLU A 235 -1.34 8.82 -21.21
CA GLU A 235 -2.47 9.70 -21.54
C GLU A 235 -2.04 11.17 -21.78
N LEU A 236 -1.00 11.60 -21.07
CA LEU A 236 -0.47 12.95 -21.19
C LEU A 236 0.66 13.08 -22.23
N GLY A 237 0.89 12.03 -23.03
CA GLY A 237 1.92 12.00 -24.07
C GLY A 237 3.35 12.04 -23.54
N LEU A 238 3.56 11.67 -22.27
CA LEU A 238 4.90 11.63 -21.69
C LEU A 238 5.63 10.33 -22.12
N PRO A 239 6.96 10.37 -22.30
CA PRO A 239 7.74 9.21 -22.70
C PRO A 239 7.86 8.21 -21.54
N VAL A 240 6.92 7.26 -21.41
CA VAL A 240 6.74 6.34 -20.27
C VAL A 240 8.06 5.67 -19.85
N ARG A 241 8.85 5.14 -20.78
CA ARG A 241 10.14 4.50 -20.47
C ARG A 241 11.13 5.46 -19.80
N LYS A 242 11.23 6.71 -20.28
CA LYS A 242 12.08 7.73 -19.67
C LYS A 242 11.56 8.18 -18.31
N MET A 243 10.24 8.28 -18.18
CA MET A 243 9.58 8.60 -16.92
C MET A 243 9.88 7.54 -15.86
N ARG A 244 9.75 6.25 -16.22
CA ARG A 244 10.06 5.13 -15.32
C ARG A 244 11.52 5.17 -14.87
N GLN A 245 12.47 5.35 -15.78
CA GLN A 245 13.89 5.47 -15.42
C GLN A 245 14.11 6.64 -14.44
N HIS A 246 13.55 7.79 -14.75
CA HIS A 246 13.68 8.97 -13.88
C HIS A 246 13.05 8.73 -12.49
N ALA A 247 11.89 8.07 -12.44
CA ALA A 247 11.23 7.72 -11.20
C ALA A 247 12.12 6.76 -10.35
N LEU A 248 12.71 5.75 -10.97
CA LEU A 248 13.65 4.84 -10.29
C LEU A 248 14.86 5.59 -9.73
N ASP A 249 15.49 6.44 -10.53
CA ASP A 249 16.64 7.26 -10.08
C ASP A 249 16.25 8.17 -8.91
N ARG A 250 15.04 8.68 -8.92
CA ARG A 250 14.53 9.54 -7.84
C ARG A 250 14.22 8.74 -6.58
N LEU A 251 13.57 7.57 -6.69
CA LEU A 251 13.32 6.66 -5.57
C LEU A 251 14.64 6.23 -4.91
N GLU A 252 15.68 5.97 -5.71
CA GLU A 252 17.02 5.65 -5.19
C GLU A 252 17.61 6.83 -4.42
N ARG A 253 17.66 8.03 -5.03
CA ARG A 253 18.19 9.24 -4.36
C ARG A 253 17.42 9.61 -3.07
N GLN A 254 16.12 9.37 -3.01
CA GLN A 254 15.29 9.62 -1.84
C GLN A 254 15.37 8.51 -0.78
N GLY A 255 16.18 7.48 -1.02
CA GLY A 255 16.34 6.34 -0.13
C GLY A 255 15.09 5.43 -0.03
N VAL A 256 14.11 5.60 -0.93
CA VAL A 256 12.89 4.76 -0.92
C VAL A 256 13.25 3.32 -1.24
N LEU A 257 14.03 3.06 -2.31
CA LEU A 257 14.47 1.71 -2.68
C LEU A 257 15.38 1.11 -1.59
N HIS A 258 16.20 1.92 -0.94
CA HIS A 258 17.00 1.48 0.19
C HIS A 258 16.11 0.95 1.32
N ARG A 259 15.03 1.66 1.67
CA ARG A 259 14.07 1.18 2.70
C ARG A 259 13.46 -0.16 2.34
N TYR A 260 13.04 -0.38 1.08
CA TYR A 260 12.53 -1.68 0.63
C TYR A 260 13.59 -2.80 0.73
N ARG A 261 14.86 -2.49 0.46
CA ARG A 261 15.97 -3.45 0.53
C ARG A 261 16.39 -3.80 1.95
N THR A 262 16.11 -2.95 2.93
CA THR A 262 16.55 -3.12 4.31
C THR A 262 15.40 -3.37 5.27
N LEU A 263 14.42 -2.45 5.37
CA LEU A 263 13.38 -2.55 6.40
C LEU A 263 12.44 -3.74 6.17
N VAL A 264 12.08 -4.05 4.92
CA VAL A 264 11.20 -5.20 4.65
C VAL A 264 11.88 -6.51 5.06
N PRO A 265 13.12 -6.84 4.61
CA PRO A 265 13.81 -8.01 5.12
C PRO A 265 14.00 -8.01 6.63
N ASP A 266 14.30 -6.86 7.27
CA ASP A 266 14.46 -6.79 8.73
C ASP A 266 13.17 -7.16 9.48
N GLN A 267 12.01 -6.71 8.99
CA GLN A 267 10.73 -7.07 9.58
C GLN A 267 10.40 -8.56 9.39
N LEU A 268 10.66 -9.09 8.19
CA LEU A 268 10.46 -10.50 7.87
C LEU A 268 11.34 -11.41 8.73
N GLU A 269 12.60 -11.03 8.94
CA GLU A 269 13.55 -11.77 9.78
C GLU A 269 13.07 -11.85 11.23
N ARG A 270 12.47 -10.79 11.76
CA ARG A 270 11.84 -10.78 13.09
C ARG A 270 10.63 -11.72 13.20
N CYS A 271 10.04 -12.10 12.06
CA CYS A 271 8.99 -13.11 11.97
C CYS A 271 9.53 -14.51 11.66
N GLY A 272 10.85 -14.74 11.82
CA GLY A 272 11.49 -16.05 11.56
C GLY A 272 11.69 -16.39 10.08
N PHE A 273 11.45 -15.44 9.16
CA PHE A 273 11.62 -15.66 7.74
C PHE A 273 13.11 -15.56 7.34
N PRO A 274 13.67 -16.53 6.60
CA PRO A 274 15.06 -16.48 6.16
C PRO A 274 15.25 -15.43 5.07
N THR A 275 16.03 -14.38 5.33
CA THR A 275 16.13 -13.23 4.44
C THR A 275 17.38 -13.18 3.55
N ALA A 276 18.35 -14.08 3.72
CA ALA A 276 19.62 -14.01 3.00
C ALA A 276 19.49 -14.01 1.47
N ARG A 277 18.64 -14.88 0.91
CA ARG A 277 18.35 -14.93 -0.53
C ARG A 277 17.53 -13.70 -0.97
N LEU A 278 16.53 -13.33 -0.19
CA LEU A 278 15.69 -12.16 -0.45
C LEU A 278 16.53 -10.88 -0.52
N ARG A 279 17.42 -10.64 0.44
CA ARG A 279 18.33 -9.49 0.46
C ARG A 279 19.19 -9.41 -0.80
N ARG A 280 19.77 -10.54 -1.24
CA ARG A 280 20.53 -10.59 -2.50
C ARG A 280 19.66 -10.25 -3.71
N ARG A 281 18.44 -10.80 -3.79
CA ARG A 281 17.51 -10.53 -4.90
C ARG A 281 17.07 -9.06 -4.92
N LEU A 282 16.73 -8.49 -3.78
CA LEU A 282 16.33 -7.07 -3.68
C LEU A 282 17.52 -6.15 -4.02
N GLY A 283 18.73 -6.52 -3.63
CA GLY A 283 19.94 -5.75 -3.97
C GLY A 283 20.20 -5.66 -5.47
N HIS A 284 20.13 -6.77 -6.19
CA HIS A 284 20.50 -6.84 -7.60
C HIS A 284 19.32 -6.89 -8.57
N GLY A 285 18.18 -7.49 -8.16
CA GLY A 285 17.07 -7.82 -9.03
C GLY A 285 15.93 -6.82 -9.02
N LEU A 286 15.73 -6.06 -7.95
CA LEU A 286 14.58 -5.17 -7.81
C LEU A 286 14.49 -4.16 -8.97
N VAL A 287 15.56 -3.40 -9.20
CA VAL A 287 15.60 -2.38 -10.27
C VAL A 287 15.59 -3.03 -11.66
N LYS A 288 16.37 -4.13 -11.85
CA LYS A 288 16.42 -4.82 -13.15
C LYS A 288 15.05 -5.37 -13.56
N GLY A 289 14.32 -5.99 -12.63
CA GLY A 289 12.97 -6.49 -12.88
C GLY A 289 11.99 -5.38 -13.25
N LEU A 290 12.06 -4.24 -12.56
CA LEU A 290 11.20 -3.08 -12.83
C LEU A 290 11.50 -2.42 -14.20
N ILE A 291 12.73 -2.49 -14.72
CA ILE A 291 13.08 -1.99 -16.06
C ILE A 291 12.66 -2.99 -17.15
N ALA A 292 12.81 -4.29 -16.91
CA ALA A 292 12.48 -5.34 -17.89
C ALA A 292 10.97 -5.44 -18.19
N ASP A 293 10.13 -5.09 -17.24
CA ASP A 293 8.67 -5.08 -17.37
C ASP A 293 8.15 -3.87 -18.19
N ALA A 294 9.03 -3.03 -18.73
CA ALA A 294 8.73 -1.86 -19.58
C ALA A 294 8.74 -2.25 -21.09
#